data_bf06f96af4541585a093f4c314ceb618
#
_entry.id   bf06f96af4541585a093f4c314ceb618
#
_cell.length_a   1.000
_cell.length_b   1.000
_cell.length_c   1.000
_cell.angle_alpha   90.00
_cell.angle_beta   90.00
_cell.angle_gamma   90.00
#
_symmetry.space_group_name_H-M   'P 1'
#
loop_
_entity.id
_entity.type
_entity.pdbx_description
1 polymer ?
#
loop_
_entity_poly.entity_id
_entity_poly.type
_entity_poly.pdbx_seq_one_letter_code
_entity_poly.pdbx_strand_id
1 'polypeptide(L)'
;MSDSTTTTNGSQKSLNMSDSTSVSQTSLPAEQQLQQPTPPQRQQSTKINRSAILLNGPSMKDQSSSSFHISMEDREKYRSPLNSRYASAEMSYNFSEIKKFSTWRRLWFCEIKKFSTWRRLWFWLAKCQKQLGLDITDEQLEELERNITNIDFDIAEAEERRRRHDVMAHVHTYSRCCPKASPIIHLGATSAYVGDNADLIVMRDAFDILIVKLVRCIQFFTQFAQEYASLPTLGYTHMQPAQLTTVGKRACIWIQDLLMDLKNFDRVKRQLKFRGVKGTTGTQASFLQLFNGDHSKVEDLDRMVTEMAGFSKAFIICGQTYTRKLDVEVVSVLASFGGSIHKMCTDIRLLASLKEIEEPFEIEQLGSSVMPYKRNPMRCERCCSLARHLMTLINDPLGTHSVQWMERTLDDSANKRICIPEAFLTADIILFTLQNISEGLVVYPKVIDKHIKQELPFMATENIIMAMVSAGGNRQECHEKIRTLSQKAAERVKLDGLDNDLVDRVKNDPYFAPIINKLDVILDAKTFIGRAPEQVFEFILREVEPTLKNFLIPISPKPK
;
A
#
# COMPACT_ATOMS: atom_id res chain seq x y z
N MET A 1 60.38 -9.65 5.61
CA MET A 1 60.88 -11.03 5.56
C MET A 1 59.76 -11.84 4.98
N SER A 2 59.93 -11.98 3.73
CA SER A 2 60.04 -13.11 2.75
C SER A 2 58.70 -13.83 2.58
N ASP A 3 57.99 -13.59 1.49
CA ASP A 3 58.09 -14.25 0.15
C ASP A 3 57.81 -15.76 0.17
N SER A 4 56.79 -16.17 -0.54
CA SER A 4 56.94 -17.05 -1.69
C SER A 4 55.62 -17.31 -2.42
N THR A 5 55.63 -16.93 -3.67
CA THR A 5 54.83 -17.30 -4.82
C THR A 5 54.78 -18.81 -5.09
N THR A 6 53.71 -19.33 -5.64
CA THR A 6 53.78 -20.31 -6.72
C THR A 6 52.52 -20.34 -7.60
N THR A 7 52.73 -20.08 -8.84
CA THR A 7 51.86 -20.27 -10.02
C THR A 7 51.86 -21.74 -10.46
N THR A 8 50.74 -22.26 -10.97
CA THR A 8 50.75 -23.28 -12.03
C THR A 8 49.55 -23.17 -12.98
N ASN A 9 49.90 -23.20 -14.23
CA ASN A 9 49.14 -23.19 -15.48
C ASN A 9 48.41 -24.52 -15.81
N GLY A 10 47.49 -24.42 -16.74
CA GLY A 10 47.18 -25.45 -17.75
C GLY A 10 45.74 -25.98 -17.65
N SER A 11 44.90 -26.14 -18.62
CA SER A 11 45.04 -26.27 -20.09
C SER A 11 43.66 -26.16 -20.73
N GLN A 12 43.63 -25.61 -21.92
CA GLN A 12 42.54 -25.69 -22.90
C GLN A 12 42.31 -27.13 -23.37
N LYS A 13 41.05 -27.51 -23.62
CA LYS A 13 40.73 -28.50 -24.66
C LYS A 13 39.45 -28.10 -25.38
N SER A 14 39.63 -27.71 -26.62
CA SER A 14 38.65 -27.65 -27.69
C SER A 14 38.28 -29.07 -28.17
N LEU A 15 37.04 -29.30 -28.49
CA LEU A 15 36.64 -30.39 -29.37
C LEU A 15 35.52 -29.91 -30.29
N ASN A 16 35.89 -29.71 -31.52
CA ASN A 16 35.00 -29.72 -32.69
C ASN A 16 34.56 -31.16 -32.99
N MET A 17 33.29 -31.34 -33.36
CA MET A 17 32.96 -32.25 -34.47
C MET A 17 31.60 -31.92 -35.06
N SER A 18 31.64 -31.71 -36.35
CA SER A 18 30.58 -31.68 -37.35
C SER A 18 29.86 -33.02 -37.45
N ASP A 19 28.57 -33.02 -37.76
CA ASP A 19 28.08 -33.82 -38.87
C ASP A 19 26.70 -33.36 -39.37
N SER A 20 26.62 -33.41 -40.68
CA SER A 20 25.55 -33.10 -41.60
C SER A 20 24.55 -34.25 -41.73
N THR A 21 23.26 -33.95 -41.89
CA THR A 21 22.39 -34.75 -42.80
C THR A 21 21.14 -33.94 -43.22
N SER A 22 21.12 -33.62 -44.46
CA SER A 22 20.16 -33.82 -45.58
C SER A 22 18.68 -33.39 -45.41
N VAL A 23 18.41 -32.45 -46.24
CA VAL A 23 17.23 -32.00 -46.97
C VAL A 23 16.22 -33.11 -47.35
N SER A 24 14.93 -32.87 -47.10
CA SER A 24 13.84 -33.31 -47.97
C SER A 24 12.83 -32.18 -48.17
N GLN A 25 12.77 -31.73 -49.42
CA GLN A 25 11.75 -30.88 -49.98
C GLN A 25 10.44 -31.66 -50.07
N THR A 26 9.33 -31.08 -49.63
CA THR A 26 8.00 -31.39 -50.15
C THR A 26 7.21 -30.11 -50.37
N SER A 27 6.66 -30.09 -51.54
CA SER A 27 5.93 -29.06 -52.28
C SER A 27 4.74 -28.43 -51.55
N LEU A 28 4.57 -27.13 -51.81
CA LEU A 28 3.36 -26.34 -51.57
C LEU A 28 2.18 -26.72 -52.47
N PRO A 29 0.94 -26.55 -52.03
CA PRO A 29 -0.14 -26.14 -52.92
C PRO A 29 -0.71 -24.77 -52.52
N ALA A 30 -1.12 -24.15 -53.58
CA ALA A 30 -1.73 -22.90 -53.92
C ALA A 30 -2.65 -22.17 -52.92
N GLU A 31 -2.53 -20.82 -52.96
CA GLU A 31 -3.52 -19.79 -52.89
C GLU A 31 -4.74 -20.00 -52.00
N GLN A 32 -4.70 -19.35 -50.79
CA GLN A 32 -5.90 -18.82 -50.16
C GLN A 32 -5.75 -17.31 -50.00
N GLN A 33 -6.65 -16.58 -50.63
CA GLN A 33 -6.82 -15.14 -50.60
C GLN A 33 -7.00 -14.67 -49.16
N LEU A 34 -6.10 -13.82 -48.70
CA LEU A 34 -6.22 -13.07 -47.46
C LEU A 34 -7.35 -12.04 -47.62
N GLN A 35 -8.50 -12.36 -47.07
CA GLN A 35 -9.53 -11.37 -46.79
C GLN A 35 -9.01 -10.44 -45.68
N GLN A 36 -8.97 -9.13 -46.00
CA GLN A 36 -8.69 -8.08 -45.02
C GLN A 36 -9.77 -8.11 -43.91
N PRO A 37 -9.41 -8.04 -42.64
CA PRO A 37 -10.40 -7.86 -41.60
C PRO A 37 -11.01 -6.48 -41.69
N THR A 38 -12.31 -6.44 -41.87
CA THR A 38 -13.16 -5.24 -41.71
C THR A 38 -12.93 -4.62 -40.33
N PRO A 39 -12.87 -3.28 -40.20
CA PRO A 39 -12.73 -2.62 -38.91
C PRO A 39 -13.95 -2.96 -38.03
N PRO A 40 -13.75 -3.23 -36.72
CA PRO A 40 -14.85 -3.52 -35.83
C PRO A 40 -15.82 -2.33 -35.80
N GLN A 41 -17.07 -2.58 -36.10
CA GLN A 41 -18.16 -1.64 -35.94
C GLN A 41 -18.10 -1.08 -34.50
N ARG A 42 -18.21 0.24 -34.39
CA ARG A 42 -18.44 0.96 -33.15
C ARG A 42 -19.56 0.26 -32.36
N GLN A 43 -19.22 -0.61 -31.45
CA GLN A 43 -20.13 -0.95 -30.38
C GLN A 43 -20.34 0.34 -29.59
N GLN A 44 -21.57 0.78 -29.57
CA GLN A 44 -22.03 1.87 -28.72
C GLN A 44 -21.49 1.61 -27.31
N SER A 45 -20.67 2.53 -26.84
CA SER A 45 -20.26 2.57 -25.45
C SER A 45 -21.55 2.52 -24.62
N THR A 46 -21.82 1.40 -24.02
CA THR A 46 -22.75 1.32 -22.91
C THR A 46 -22.24 2.34 -21.89
N LYS A 47 -22.93 3.47 -21.81
CA LYS A 47 -22.77 4.42 -20.73
C LYS A 47 -22.97 3.61 -19.46
N ILE A 48 -21.87 3.21 -18.85
CA ILE A 48 -21.89 2.65 -17.49
C ILE A 48 -22.48 3.76 -16.64
N ASN A 49 -23.67 3.45 -16.15
CA ASN A 49 -24.47 4.38 -15.37
C ASN A 49 -23.64 4.81 -14.15
N ARG A 50 -23.12 6.04 -14.15
CA ARG A 50 -22.29 6.62 -13.08
C ARG A 50 -22.94 6.55 -11.69
N SER A 51 -24.22 6.21 -11.65
CA SER A 51 -25.03 6.12 -10.43
C SER A 51 -24.93 4.79 -9.68
N ALA A 52 -24.30 3.75 -10.22
CA ALA A 52 -24.30 2.40 -9.62
C ALA A 52 -23.01 2.00 -8.91
N ILE A 53 -21.95 2.85 -8.94
CA ILE A 53 -20.66 2.58 -8.27
C ILE A 53 -20.34 3.70 -7.26
N LEU A 54 -21.35 4.37 -6.72
CA LEU A 54 -21.20 5.15 -5.51
C LEU A 54 -21.26 4.20 -4.30
N LEU A 55 -20.13 3.62 -3.99
CA LEU A 55 -19.86 3.08 -2.66
C LEU A 55 -19.96 4.26 -1.68
N ASN A 56 -21.10 4.38 -0.98
CA ASN A 56 -21.36 5.39 0.04
C ASN A 56 -20.41 5.19 1.23
N GLY A 57 -19.14 5.61 1.09
CA GLY A 57 -18.33 6.07 2.19
C GLY A 57 -18.57 7.58 2.33
N PRO A 58 -18.50 8.17 3.51
CA PRO A 58 -18.70 9.61 3.66
C PRO A 58 -17.71 10.35 2.75
N SER A 59 -18.23 11.25 1.92
CA SER A 59 -17.44 12.19 1.13
C SER A 59 -16.54 13.00 2.06
N MET A 60 -15.34 13.39 1.60
CA MET A 60 -14.46 14.28 2.37
C MET A 60 -15.16 15.57 2.85
N LYS A 61 -16.21 16.00 2.17
CA LYS A 61 -17.03 17.14 2.59
C LYS A 61 -17.71 16.93 3.94
N ASP A 62 -18.04 15.68 4.31
CA ASP A 62 -18.70 15.37 5.58
C ASP A 62 -17.74 15.17 6.75
N GLN A 63 -16.42 15.02 6.47
CA GLN A 63 -15.40 14.84 7.53
C GLN A 63 -14.67 16.14 7.92
N SER A 64 -14.78 17.21 7.13
CA SER A 64 -14.12 18.50 7.42
C SER A 64 -14.80 19.30 8.55
N SER A 65 -15.99 18.91 9.00
CA SER A 65 -16.77 19.65 10.01
C SER A 65 -16.78 19.02 11.41
N SER A 66 -16.11 17.90 11.65
CA SER A 66 -15.85 17.45 13.03
C SER A 66 -14.65 18.19 13.60
N SER A 67 -14.83 19.45 13.96
CA SER A 67 -13.90 20.16 14.82
C SER A 67 -13.81 19.41 16.15
N PHE A 68 -12.72 18.69 16.37
CA PHE A 68 -12.34 18.19 17.69
C PHE A 68 -12.18 19.43 18.60
N HIS A 69 -13.14 19.72 19.43
CA HIS A 69 -12.97 20.67 20.52
C HIS A 69 -12.02 20.04 21.54
N ILE A 70 -10.73 20.23 21.32
CA ILE A 70 -9.68 19.89 22.29
C ILE A 70 -9.82 20.91 23.43
N SER A 71 -9.99 20.42 24.66
CA SER A 71 -10.04 21.30 25.83
C SER A 71 -8.73 22.08 26.00
N MET A 72 -8.77 23.23 26.68
CA MET A 72 -7.56 24.02 26.97
C MET A 72 -6.51 23.16 27.69
N GLU A 73 -6.91 22.36 28.67
CA GLU A 73 -6.07 21.44 29.44
C GLU A 73 -5.40 20.37 28.58
N ASP A 74 -6.06 19.93 27.50
CA ASP A 74 -5.51 18.99 26.51
C ASP A 74 -4.51 19.62 25.56
N ARG A 75 -4.52 20.95 25.39
CA ARG A 75 -3.55 21.68 24.56
C ARG A 75 -2.22 21.94 25.27
N GLU A 76 -2.19 21.83 26.59
CA GLU A 76 -0.98 21.96 27.41
C GLU A 76 -0.11 20.71 27.43
N LYS A 77 -0.60 19.57 26.90
CA LYS A 77 0.13 18.30 26.87
C LYS A 77 0.55 17.93 25.46
N TYR A 78 1.77 17.43 25.32
CA TYR A 78 2.22 16.88 24.04
C TYR A 78 1.34 15.73 23.59
N ARG A 79 0.87 15.78 22.34
CA ARG A 79 0.17 14.69 21.66
C ARG A 79 0.83 14.41 20.33
N SER A 80 0.97 13.15 19.94
CA SER A 80 1.46 12.80 18.64
C SER A 80 0.58 13.44 17.54
N PRO A 81 1.17 14.19 16.60
CA PRO A 81 0.43 14.72 15.45
C PRO A 81 -0.26 13.63 14.62
N LEU A 82 0.27 12.42 14.61
CA LEU A 82 -0.35 11.29 13.92
C LEU A 82 -1.77 11.05 14.43
N ASN A 83 -1.96 11.00 15.76
CA ASN A 83 -3.27 10.75 16.35
C ASN A 83 -4.15 12.00 16.36
N SER A 84 -3.59 13.18 16.72
CA SER A 84 -4.37 14.39 16.95
C SER A 84 -4.73 15.18 15.69
N ARG A 85 -4.02 14.96 14.57
CA ARG A 85 -4.16 15.77 13.35
C ARG A 85 -4.33 14.96 12.07
N TYR A 86 -3.78 13.75 11.98
CA TYR A 86 -3.65 13.06 10.71
C TYR A 86 -4.43 11.75 10.61
N ALA A 87 -4.30 10.84 11.58
CA ALA A 87 -4.93 9.53 11.49
C ALA A 87 -6.45 9.60 11.48
N SER A 88 -7.10 8.66 10.78
CA SER A 88 -8.55 8.54 10.79
C SER A 88 -9.07 8.20 12.20
N ALA A 89 -10.31 8.60 12.50
CA ALA A 89 -10.98 8.26 13.75
C ALA A 89 -11.04 6.73 13.93
N GLU A 90 -11.27 5.98 12.84
CA GLU A 90 -11.33 4.52 12.83
C GLU A 90 -10.00 3.87 13.19
N MET A 91 -8.89 4.34 12.61
CA MET A 91 -7.56 3.81 12.91
C MET A 91 -7.09 4.25 14.31
N SER A 92 -7.31 5.50 14.68
CA SER A 92 -7.02 6.00 16.03
C SER A 92 -7.77 5.19 17.07
N TYR A 93 -9.03 4.86 16.81
CA TYR A 93 -9.84 3.99 17.66
C TYR A 93 -9.25 2.57 17.77
N ASN A 94 -8.82 1.99 16.65
CA ASN A 94 -8.28 0.64 16.64
C ASN A 94 -7.06 0.46 17.57
N PHE A 95 -6.29 1.54 17.79
CA PHE A 95 -5.12 1.56 18.67
C PHE A 95 -5.31 2.36 19.97
N SER A 96 -6.54 2.82 20.31
CA SER A 96 -6.77 3.64 21.50
C SER A 96 -6.63 2.86 22.81
N GLU A 97 -6.00 3.50 23.81
CA GLU A 97 -5.95 3.04 25.21
C GLU A 97 -6.94 3.76 26.12
N ILE A 98 -7.71 4.66 25.62
CA ILE A 98 -8.63 5.59 26.26
C ILE A 98 -8.03 6.48 27.35
N LYS A 99 -8.08 7.76 27.11
CA LYS A 99 -8.18 8.77 28.15
C LYS A 99 -9.41 9.62 27.90
N LYS A 100 -10.27 9.60 28.94
CA LYS A 100 -11.24 10.62 29.35
C LYS A 100 -11.85 11.50 28.26
N PHE A 101 -13.18 11.44 28.04
CA PHE A 101 -14.01 12.63 28.32
C PHE A 101 -15.50 12.30 28.35
N SER A 102 -16.12 12.75 29.40
CA SER A 102 -17.53 12.61 29.81
C SER A 102 -18.54 13.45 29.02
N THR A 103 -18.27 13.89 27.78
CA THR A 103 -19.14 14.87 27.13
C THR A 103 -19.72 14.49 25.75
N TRP A 104 -19.48 13.32 25.18
CA TRP A 104 -20.02 12.99 23.85
C TRP A 104 -20.71 11.63 23.78
N ARG A 105 -21.99 11.58 24.07
CA ARG A 105 -22.87 10.39 23.94
C ARG A 105 -22.94 9.77 22.53
N ARG A 106 -22.31 10.35 21.50
CA ARG A 106 -22.26 9.81 20.13
C ARG A 106 -20.94 9.09 19.76
N LEU A 107 -19.87 9.22 20.54
CA LEU A 107 -18.59 8.54 20.34
C LEU A 107 -18.41 7.31 21.23
N TRP A 108 -19.44 6.87 21.89
CA TRP A 108 -19.45 5.76 22.85
C TRP A 108 -19.00 4.42 22.27
N PHE A 109 -18.99 4.27 20.96
CA PHE A 109 -18.51 3.05 20.31
C PHE A 109 -16.98 2.99 20.14
N CYS A 110 -16.27 4.10 20.29
CA CYS A 110 -14.88 4.24 19.84
C CYS A 110 -13.80 3.99 20.90
N GLU A 111 -14.12 4.03 22.20
CA GLU A 111 -13.10 4.19 23.24
C GLU A 111 -12.76 2.93 24.03
N ILE A 112 -13.31 1.79 23.68
CA ILE A 112 -13.29 0.58 24.52
C ILE A 112 -12.49 -0.58 23.92
N LYS A 113 -11.91 -0.47 22.71
CA LYS A 113 -11.49 -1.66 21.97
C LYS A 113 -10.40 -2.49 22.67
N LYS A 114 -9.31 -1.90 23.15
CA LYS A 114 -8.21 -2.66 23.78
C LYS A 114 -8.67 -3.38 25.04
N PHE A 115 -9.24 -2.65 26.01
CA PHE A 115 -9.61 -3.22 27.30
C PHE A 115 -10.91 -4.02 27.24
N SER A 116 -11.84 -3.71 26.35
CA SER A 116 -12.97 -4.59 26.06
C SER A 116 -12.51 -5.88 25.38
N THR A 117 -11.45 -5.82 24.57
CA THR A 117 -10.83 -7.03 24.00
C THR A 117 -10.20 -7.86 25.10
N TRP A 118 -9.51 -7.28 26.10
CA TRP A 118 -9.02 -8.00 27.26
C TRP A 118 -10.16 -8.69 28.03
N ARG A 119 -11.26 -7.98 28.32
CA ARG A 119 -12.43 -8.55 29.00
C ARG A 119 -13.09 -9.64 28.16
N ARG A 120 -13.17 -9.46 26.84
CA ARG A 120 -13.67 -10.48 25.91
C ARG A 120 -12.77 -11.73 25.91
N LEU A 121 -11.47 -11.57 25.99
CA LEU A 121 -10.52 -12.67 26.10
C LEU A 121 -10.72 -13.43 27.43
N TRP A 122 -10.92 -12.75 28.54
CA TRP A 122 -11.25 -13.41 29.83
C TRP A 122 -12.59 -14.11 29.79
N PHE A 123 -13.60 -13.51 29.19
CA PHE A 123 -14.92 -14.14 28.99
C PHE A 123 -14.80 -15.41 28.11
N TRP A 124 -14.09 -15.34 26.99
CA TRP A 124 -13.88 -16.51 26.13
C TRP A 124 -13.13 -17.61 26.85
N LEU A 125 -12.10 -17.28 27.60
CA LEU A 125 -11.35 -18.25 28.40
C LEU A 125 -12.27 -18.96 29.39
N ALA A 126 -13.02 -18.22 30.19
CA ALA A 126 -13.94 -18.80 31.17
C ALA A 126 -15.03 -19.66 30.51
N LYS A 127 -15.59 -19.20 29.38
CA LYS A 127 -16.61 -19.94 28.62
C LYS A 127 -16.07 -21.27 28.10
N CYS A 128 -14.87 -21.29 27.53
CA CYS A 128 -14.24 -22.52 27.04
C CYS A 128 -13.85 -23.44 28.21
N GLN A 129 -13.35 -22.90 29.32
CA GLN A 129 -13.02 -23.67 30.53
C GLN A 129 -14.26 -24.36 31.09
N LYS A 130 -15.42 -23.70 31.13
CA LYS A 130 -16.70 -24.31 31.52
C LYS A 130 -17.09 -25.45 30.59
N GLN A 131 -17.00 -25.24 29.27
CA GLN A 131 -17.35 -26.29 28.28
C GLN A 131 -16.47 -27.53 28.41
N LEU A 132 -15.24 -27.37 28.91
CA LEU A 132 -14.31 -28.46 29.16
C LEU A 132 -14.42 -29.07 30.55
N GLY A 133 -15.40 -28.62 31.35
CA GLY A 133 -15.78 -29.26 32.62
C GLY A 133 -15.20 -28.63 33.89
N LEU A 134 -14.68 -27.39 33.83
CA LEU A 134 -14.39 -26.65 35.05
C LEU A 134 -15.69 -26.14 35.70
N ASP A 135 -15.69 -26.04 37.02
CA ASP A 135 -16.84 -25.57 37.80
C ASP A 135 -16.99 -24.04 37.67
N ILE A 136 -17.63 -23.63 36.58
CA ILE A 136 -17.97 -22.26 36.25
C ILE A 136 -19.47 -22.18 35.97
N THR A 137 -20.18 -21.30 36.67
CA THR A 137 -21.64 -21.21 36.56
C THR A 137 -22.08 -20.34 35.37
N ASP A 138 -23.34 -20.48 34.95
CA ASP A 138 -23.90 -19.62 33.88
C ASP A 138 -24.01 -18.18 34.34
N GLU A 139 -24.36 -17.93 35.61
CA GLU A 139 -24.43 -16.58 36.16
C GLU A 139 -23.08 -15.87 36.14
N GLN A 140 -21.98 -16.59 36.35
CA GLN A 140 -20.64 -16.02 36.23
C GLN A 140 -20.31 -15.59 34.80
N LEU A 141 -20.68 -16.42 33.82
CA LEU A 141 -20.47 -16.09 32.40
C LEU A 141 -21.36 -14.93 31.96
N GLU A 142 -22.63 -14.90 32.35
CA GLU A 142 -23.53 -13.78 32.05
C GLU A 142 -23.03 -12.45 32.63
N GLU A 143 -22.51 -12.50 33.86
CA GLU A 143 -21.94 -11.33 34.52
C GLU A 143 -20.71 -10.79 33.78
N LEU A 144 -19.80 -11.69 33.33
CA LEU A 144 -18.67 -11.31 32.51
C LEU A 144 -19.13 -10.71 31.18
N GLU A 145 -20.02 -11.37 30.43
CA GLU A 145 -20.44 -10.93 29.12
C GLU A 145 -21.12 -9.55 29.15
N ARG A 146 -22.01 -9.32 30.13
CA ARG A 146 -22.72 -8.06 30.31
C ARG A 146 -21.78 -6.89 30.58
N ASN A 147 -20.66 -7.11 31.24
CA ASN A 147 -19.72 -6.09 31.66
C ASN A 147 -18.46 -5.96 30.77
N ILE A 148 -18.43 -6.57 29.58
CA ILE A 148 -17.28 -6.47 28.66
C ILE A 148 -16.94 -5.01 28.36
N THR A 149 -17.93 -4.16 28.14
CA THR A 149 -17.74 -2.75 27.78
C THR A 149 -17.92 -1.79 28.95
N ASN A 150 -18.32 -2.27 30.11
CA ASN A 150 -18.53 -1.45 31.31
C ASN A 150 -17.22 -1.22 32.07
N ILE A 151 -16.33 -0.38 31.53
CA ILE A 151 -14.98 -0.14 32.06
C ILE A 151 -14.96 1.20 32.81
N ASP A 152 -14.66 1.16 34.11
CA ASP A 152 -14.37 2.33 34.91
C ASP A 152 -12.86 2.63 34.83
N PHE A 153 -12.52 3.64 34.03
CA PHE A 153 -11.13 4.02 33.77
C PHE A 153 -10.49 4.73 34.96
N ASP A 154 -11.24 5.49 35.73
CA ASP A 154 -10.69 6.20 36.89
C ASP A 154 -10.26 5.19 37.95
N ILE A 155 -11.07 4.14 38.17
CA ILE A 155 -10.69 3.02 39.04
C ILE A 155 -9.52 2.24 38.46
N ALA A 156 -9.51 1.95 37.16
CA ALA A 156 -8.40 1.22 36.53
C ALA A 156 -7.08 1.97 36.68
N GLU A 157 -7.07 3.28 36.43
CA GLU A 157 -5.87 4.13 36.58
C GLU A 157 -5.42 4.23 38.04
N ALA A 158 -6.33 4.36 38.99
CA ALA A 158 -6.02 4.38 40.42
C ALA A 158 -5.39 3.04 40.88
N GLU A 159 -5.96 1.92 40.44
CA GLU A 159 -5.42 0.59 40.72
C GLU A 159 -4.07 0.34 40.06
N GLU A 160 -3.86 0.82 38.84
CA GLU A 160 -2.57 0.71 38.17
C GLU A 160 -1.50 1.53 38.89
N ARG A 161 -1.81 2.77 39.29
CA ARG A 161 -0.90 3.58 40.12
C ARG A 161 -0.51 2.89 41.43
N ARG A 162 -1.47 2.20 42.05
CA ARG A 162 -1.25 1.48 43.33
C ARG A 162 -0.48 0.19 43.14
N ARG A 163 -0.84 -0.63 42.13
CA ARG A 163 -0.28 -1.98 41.94
C ARG A 163 0.93 -2.01 41.03
N ARG A 164 1.19 -0.96 40.27
CA ARG A 164 2.24 -0.85 39.25
C ARG A 164 2.16 -1.97 38.20
N HIS A 165 0.93 -2.40 37.87
CA HIS A 165 0.68 -3.49 36.94
C HIS A 165 -0.68 -3.31 36.26
N ASP A 166 -0.65 -3.01 34.94
CA ASP A 166 -1.82 -2.68 34.11
C ASP A 166 -2.85 -3.82 34.06
N VAL A 167 -2.44 -5.04 33.71
CA VAL A 167 -3.39 -6.18 33.58
C VAL A 167 -4.05 -6.48 34.92
N MET A 168 -3.33 -6.46 36.04
CA MET A 168 -3.91 -6.71 37.36
C MET A 168 -4.83 -5.58 37.81
N ALA A 169 -4.58 -4.34 37.41
CA ALA A 169 -5.51 -3.24 37.62
C ALA A 169 -6.86 -3.49 36.90
N HIS A 170 -6.80 -3.94 35.66
CA HIS A 170 -7.99 -4.29 34.88
C HIS A 170 -8.70 -5.56 35.38
N VAL A 171 -7.98 -6.57 35.85
CA VAL A 171 -8.58 -7.73 36.54
C VAL A 171 -9.38 -7.27 37.74
N HIS A 172 -8.76 -6.42 38.59
CA HIS A 172 -9.44 -5.88 39.78
C HIS A 172 -10.68 -5.04 39.41
N THR A 173 -10.56 -4.16 38.42
CA THR A 173 -11.67 -3.33 37.97
C THR A 173 -12.82 -4.18 37.41
N TYR A 174 -12.50 -5.23 36.67
CA TYR A 174 -13.48 -6.17 36.13
C TYR A 174 -14.15 -7.00 37.26
N SER A 175 -13.36 -7.46 38.24
CA SER A 175 -13.86 -8.15 39.42
C SER A 175 -14.86 -7.32 40.22
N ARG A 176 -14.68 -5.99 40.30
CA ARG A 176 -15.66 -5.08 40.98
C ARG A 176 -17.01 -5.01 40.26
N CYS A 177 -16.97 -5.08 38.92
CA CYS A 177 -18.20 -5.14 38.10
C CYS A 177 -18.83 -6.53 38.08
N CYS A 178 -18.02 -7.58 38.37
CA CYS A 178 -18.38 -9.00 38.25
C CYS A 178 -18.03 -9.75 39.55
N PRO A 179 -18.73 -9.45 40.68
CA PRO A 179 -18.39 -10.06 41.97
C PRO A 179 -18.55 -11.59 41.99
N LYS A 180 -19.55 -12.17 41.31
CA LYS A 180 -19.73 -13.61 41.20
C LYS A 180 -18.63 -14.27 40.40
N ALA A 181 -18.20 -13.63 39.31
CA ALA A 181 -17.16 -14.13 38.43
C ALA A 181 -15.73 -13.79 38.89
N SER A 182 -15.56 -12.95 39.91
CA SER A 182 -14.27 -12.51 40.41
C SER A 182 -13.27 -13.66 40.62
N PRO A 183 -13.63 -14.83 41.19
CA PRO A 183 -12.71 -15.92 41.40
C PRO A 183 -12.16 -16.59 40.14
N ILE A 184 -12.84 -16.45 38.99
CA ILE A 184 -12.49 -17.14 37.74
C ILE A 184 -11.86 -16.21 36.69
N ILE A 185 -11.83 -14.90 36.94
CA ILE A 185 -11.19 -13.96 36.03
C ILE A 185 -9.69 -14.24 35.97
N HIS A 186 -9.15 -14.42 34.75
CA HIS A 186 -7.72 -14.66 34.52
C HIS A 186 -7.20 -16.04 35.01
N LEU A 187 -8.08 -17.00 35.21
CA LEU A 187 -7.74 -18.32 35.77
C LEU A 187 -6.76 -19.09 34.88
N GLY A 188 -5.58 -19.41 35.43
CA GLY A 188 -4.50 -20.09 34.72
C GLY A 188 -3.69 -19.22 33.73
N ALA A 189 -4.14 -17.98 33.48
CA ALA A 189 -3.52 -17.12 32.47
C ALA A 189 -2.36 -16.27 33.03
N THR A 190 -1.56 -15.75 32.13
CA THR A 190 -0.53 -14.72 32.39
C THR A 190 -0.92 -13.41 31.71
N SER A 191 -0.33 -12.29 32.10
CA SER A 191 -0.61 -10.98 31.53
C SER A 191 -0.46 -10.93 30.00
N ALA A 192 0.51 -11.66 29.44
CA ALA A 192 0.69 -11.77 27.99
C ALA A 192 -0.49 -12.47 27.28
N TYR A 193 -1.33 -13.21 27.98
CA TYR A 193 -2.53 -13.79 27.39
C TYR A 193 -3.47 -12.70 26.82
N VAL A 194 -3.77 -11.69 27.61
CA VAL A 194 -4.63 -10.60 27.13
C VAL A 194 -3.86 -9.58 26.30
N GLY A 195 -2.63 -9.22 26.70
CA GLY A 195 -1.82 -8.23 26.00
C GLY A 195 -1.51 -8.64 24.57
N ASP A 196 -0.85 -9.77 24.39
CA ASP A 196 -0.39 -10.24 23.09
C ASP A 196 -1.54 -10.67 22.16
N ASN A 197 -2.55 -11.37 22.69
CA ASN A 197 -3.69 -11.77 21.90
C ASN A 197 -4.53 -10.57 21.46
N ALA A 198 -4.69 -9.55 22.29
CA ALA A 198 -5.37 -8.31 21.90
C ALA A 198 -4.60 -7.55 20.82
N ASP A 199 -3.28 -7.47 20.92
CA ASP A 199 -2.45 -6.82 19.90
C ASP A 199 -2.60 -7.52 18.54
N LEU A 200 -2.65 -8.86 18.49
CA LEU A 200 -2.89 -9.63 17.28
C LEU A 200 -4.27 -9.37 16.66
N ILE A 201 -5.31 -9.26 17.49
CA ILE A 201 -6.66 -8.90 17.04
C ILE A 201 -6.65 -7.49 16.46
N VAL A 202 -6.02 -6.53 17.14
CA VAL A 202 -5.95 -5.12 16.71
C VAL A 202 -5.17 -4.98 15.40
N MET A 203 -4.03 -5.67 15.25
CA MET A 203 -3.24 -5.66 14.01
C MET A 203 -4.03 -6.25 12.82
N ARG A 204 -4.74 -7.36 13.04
CA ARG A 204 -5.62 -7.95 12.01
C ARG A 204 -6.67 -6.96 11.53
N ASP A 205 -7.39 -6.35 12.47
CA ASP A 205 -8.45 -5.39 12.18
C ASP A 205 -7.89 -4.10 11.55
N ALA A 206 -6.67 -3.69 11.90
CA ALA A 206 -5.98 -2.56 11.28
C ALA A 206 -5.65 -2.84 9.81
N PHE A 207 -5.19 -4.06 9.47
CA PHE A 207 -5.02 -4.43 8.08
C PHE A 207 -6.33 -4.40 7.30
N ASP A 208 -7.47 -4.78 7.89
CA ASP A 208 -8.77 -4.68 7.22
C ASP A 208 -9.07 -3.24 6.82
N ILE A 209 -8.82 -2.27 7.71
CA ILE A 209 -8.99 -0.84 7.43
C ILE A 209 -8.08 -0.40 6.28
N LEU A 210 -6.77 -0.74 6.33
CA LEU A 210 -5.81 -0.34 5.30
C LEU A 210 -6.11 -0.97 3.94
N ILE A 211 -6.46 -2.25 3.90
CA ILE A 211 -6.80 -2.98 2.68
C ILE A 211 -7.97 -2.30 1.95
N VAL A 212 -9.04 -1.97 2.66
CA VAL A 212 -10.20 -1.28 2.06
C VAL A 212 -9.81 0.06 1.43
N LYS A 213 -8.99 0.85 2.12
CA LYS A 213 -8.52 2.15 1.61
C LYS A 213 -7.58 2.00 0.42
N LEU A 214 -6.66 1.03 0.47
CA LEU A 214 -5.72 0.75 -0.62
C LEU A 214 -6.46 0.28 -1.89
N VAL A 215 -7.45 -0.60 -1.74
CA VAL A 215 -8.33 -1.03 -2.85
C VAL A 215 -9.00 0.16 -3.51
N ARG A 216 -9.53 1.11 -2.75
CA ARG A 216 -10.13 2.34 -3.29
C ARG A 216 -9.13 3.19 -4.09
N CYS A 217 -7.94 3.39 -3.55
CA CYS A 217 -6.87 4.12 -4.26
C CYS A 217 -6.55 3.45 -5.60
N ILE A 218 -6.39 2.11 -5.62
CA ILE A 218 -6.13 1.35 -6.84
C ILE A 218 -7.28 1.52 -7.84
N GLN A 219 -8.54 1.49 -7.40
CA GLN A 219 -9.70 1.68 -8.27
C GLN A 219 -9.69 3.05 -8.95
N PHE A 220 -9.42 4.14 -8.21
CA PHE A 220 -9.34 5.49 -8.79
C PHE A 220 -8.17 5.63 -9.77
N PHE A 221 -6.99 5.14 -9.41
CA PHE A 221 -5.86 5.14 -10.36
C PHE A 221 -6.13 4.27 -11.59
N THR A 222 -6.90 3.19 -11.47
CA THR A 222 -7.31 2.36 -12.61
C THR A 222 -8.21 3.12 -13.56
N GLN A 223 -9.20 3.86 -13.04
CA GLN A 223 -10.07 4.73 -13.85
C GLN A 223 -9.24 5.82 -14.54
N PHE A 224 -8.32 6.45 -13.83
CA PHE A 224 -7.38 7.42 -14.39
C PHE A 224 -6.52 6.81 -15.50
N ALA A 225 -5.97 5.62 -15.30
CA ALA A 225 -5.15 4.93 -16.29
C ALA A 225 -5.96 4.61 -17.57
N GLN A 226 -7.22 4.19 -17.44
CA GLN A 226 -8.12 3.94 -18.57
C GLN A 226 -8.46 5.22 -19.33
N GLU A 227 -8.78 6.30 -18.63
CA GLU A 227 -9.13 7.59 -19.23
C GLU A 227 -7.98 8.13 -20.09
N TYR A 228 -6.75 8.00 -19.62
CA TYR A 228 -5.56 8.52 -20.29
C TYR A 228 -4.71 7.44 -20.95
N ALA A 229 -5.28 6.27 -21.26
CA ALA A 229 -4.56 5.13 -21.84
C ALA A 229 -3.86 5.49 -23.16
N SER A 230 -4.46 6.37 -23.96
CA SER A 230 -3.98 6.77 -25.29
C SER A 230 -3.40 8.18 -25.34
N LEU A 231 -3.28 8.90 -24.21
CA LEU A 231 -2.71 10.24 -24.18
C LEU A 231 -1.18 10.16 -24.19
N PRO A 232 -0.50 10.56 -25.29
CA PRO A 232 0.96 10.56 -25.35
C PRO A 232 1.55 11.51 -24.32
N THR A 233 2.69 11.15 -23.76
CA THR A 233 3.52 12.00 -22.91
C THR A 233 4.99 11.61 -23.06
N LEU A 234 5.91 12.52 -22.73
CA LEU A 234 7.34 12.23 -22.72
C LEU A 234 7.66 11.15 -21.67
N GLY A 235 8.35 10.10 -22.07
CA GLY A 235 9.00 9.17 -21.16
C GLY A 235 10.39 9.67 -20.80
N TYR A 236 10.76 9.54 -19.52
CA TYR A 236 12.05 9.98 -19.01
C TYR A 236 12.88 8.80 -18.54
N THR A 237 14.14 8.75 -18.96
CA THR A 237 15.18 7.90 -18.39
C THR A 237 16.36 8.79 -18.00
N HIS A 238 16.97 8.55 -16.84
CA HIS A 238 18.04 9.40 -16.32
C HIS A 238 17.68 10.90 -16.25
N MET A 239 16.39 11.20 -16.00
CA MET A 239 15.81 12.57 -16.03
C MET A 239 15.97 13.29 -17.37
N GLN A 240 16.18 12.55 -18.46
CA GLN A 240 16.23 13.07 -19.84
C GLN A 240 15.04 12.52 -20.62
N PRO A 241 14.43 13.33 -21.51
CA PRO A 241 13.45 12.81 -22.47
C PRO A 241 14.05 11.64 -23.29
N ALA A 242 13.30 10.56 -23.38
CA ALA A 242 13.72 9.38 -24.12
C ALA A 242 12.75 9.11 -25.28
N GLN A 243 11.77 8.23 -25.07
CA GLN A 243 10.71 7.96 -26.05
C GLN A 243 9.36 8.34 -25.46
N LEU A 244 8.33 8.42 -26.32
CA LEU A 244 6.99 8.65 -25.82
C LEU A 244 6.45 7.40 -25.11
N THR A 245 5.61 7.66 -24.14
CA THR A 245 4.75 6.70 -23.45
C THR A 245 3.33 7.30 -23.40
N THR A 246 2.45 6.76 -22.55
CA THR A 246 1.16 7.38 -22.28
C THR A 246 1.01 7.70 -20.80
N VAL A 247 0.20 8.70 -20.48
CA VAL A 247 -0.16 9.05 -19.10
C VAL A 247 -0.79 7.86 -18.39
N GLY A 248 -1.68 7.12 -19.06
CA GLY A 248 -2.31 5.92 -18.51
C GLY A 248 -1.29 4.81 -18.21
N LYS A 249 -0.34 4.56 -19.12
CA LYS A 249 0.70 3.55 -18.86
C LYS A 249 1.60 3.93 -17.69
N ARG A 250 1.94 5.21 -17.53
CA ARG A 250 2.68 5.70 -16.34
C ARG A 250 1.91 5.42 -15.05
N ALA A 251 0.60 5.66 -15.04
CA ALA A 251 -0.24 5.32 -13.90
C ALA A 251 -0.26 3.82 -13.61
N CYS A 252 -0.21 2.94 -14.62
CA CYS A 252 -0.12 1.50 -14.41
C CYS A 252 1.16 1.07 -13.68
N ILE A 253 2.27 1.81 -13.83
CA ILE A 253 3.49 1.54 -13.04
C ILE A 253 3.22 1.76 -11.55
N TRP A 254 2.52 2.84 -11.19
CA TRP A 254 2.13 3.10 -9.80
C TRP A 254 1.14 2.06 -9.27
N ILE A 255 0.16 1.68 -10.08
CA ILE A 255 -0.84 0.66 -9.73
C ILE A 255 -0.16 -0.69 -9.48
N GLN A 256 0.85 -1.05 -10.28
CA GLN A 256 1.59 -2.31 -10.12
C GLN A 256 2.24 -2.41 -8.74
N ASP A 257 2.91 -1.34 -8.28
CA ASP A 257 3.51 -1.29 -6.95
C ASP A 257 2.43 -1.44 -5.86
N LEU A 258 1.31 -0.71 -5.98
CA LEU A 258 0.19 -0.81 -5.04
C LEU A 258 -0.48 -2.19 -5.01
N LEU A 259 -0.54 -2.91 -6.14
CA LEU A 259 -1.04 -4.29 -6.18
C LEU A 259 -0.12 -5.25 -5.42
N MET A 260 1.20 -5.04 -5.50
CA MET A 260 2.17 -5.80 -4.72
C MET A 260 2.01 -5.54 -3.22
N ASP A 261 1.82 -4.27 -2.83
CA ASP A 261 1.56 -3.89 -1.44
C ASP A 261 0.25 -4.50 -0.92
N LEU A 262 -0.83 -4.47 -1.72
CA LEU A 262 -2.11 -5.09 -1.36
C LEU A 262 -1.97 -6.60 -1.12
N LYS A 263 -1.26 -7.30 -2.00
CA LYS A 263 -0.97 -8.73 -1.85
C LYS A 263 -0.14 -9.01 -0.59
N ASN A 264 0.80 -8.13 -0.26
CA ASN A 264 1.62 -8.25 0.95
C ASN A 264 0.82 -8.01 2.23
N PHE A 265 -0.03 -6.99 2.28
CA PHE A 265 -0.92 -6.73 3.43
C PHE A 265 -1.83 -7.92 3.69
N ASP A 266 -2.48 -8.44 2.64
CA ASP A 266 -3.36 -9.60 2.74
C ASP A 266 -2.60 -10.88 3.15
N ARG A 267 -1.39 -11.10 2.60
CA ARG A 267 -0.53 -12.23 2.97
C ARG A 267 -0.19 -12.19 4.47
N VAL A 268 0.31 -11.06 4.96
CA VAL A 268 0.68 -10.93 6.37
C VAL A 268 -0.54 -11.08 7.27
N LYS A 269 -1.66 -10.41 6.94
CA LYS A 269 -2.92 -10.55 7.67
C LYS A 269 -3.38 -12.01 7.79
N ARG A 270 -3.37 -12.77 6.69
CA ARG A 270 -3.77 -14.19 6.68
C ARG A 270 -2.79 -15.10 7.41
N GLN A 271 -1.53 -14.71 7.51
CA GLN A 271 -0.49 -15.45 8.22
C GLN A 271 -0.43 -15.14 9.73
N LEU A 272 -1.19 -14.13 10.20
CA LEU A 272 -1.28 -13.88 11.63
C LEU A 272 -1.82 -15.11 12.34
N LYS A 273 -1.07 -15.58 13.34
CA LYS A 273 -1.47 -16.67 14.22
C LYS A 273 -1.78 -16.09 15.59
N PHE A 274 -2.78 -16.65 16.24
CA PHE A 274 -3.09 -16.30 17.61
C PHE A 274 -1.99 -16.79 18.55
N ARG A 275 -1.69 -16.04 19.63
CA ARG A 275 -0.74 -16.54 20.64
C ARG A 275 -1.34 -17.74 21.36
N GLY A 276 -2.64 -17.72 21.60
CA GLY A 276 -3.38 -18.77 22.26
C GLY A 276 -3.23 -18.74 23.79
N VAL A 277 -3.58 -19.86 24.39
CA VAL A 277 -3.65 -20.08 25.83
C VAL A 277 -2.41 -20.88 26.26
N LYS A 278 -1.25 -20.18 26.47
CA LYS A 278 0.06 -20.83 26.60
C LYS A 278 0.65 -20.81 28.03
N GLY A 279 0.16 -19.94 28.92
CA GLY A 279 0.72 -19.78 30.27
C GLY A 279 2.00 -18.95 30.31
N THR A 280 2.71 -19.02 31.43
CA THR A 280 3.82 -18.11 31.78
C THR A 280 5.06 -18.30 30.91
N THR A 281 5.40 -19.53 30.57
CA THR A 281 6.59 -19.88 29.78
C THR A 281 6.24 -20.61 28.47
N GLY A 282 4.97 -20.65 28.11
CA GLY A 282 4.50 -21.32 26.90
C GLY A 282 4.22 -22.82 27.05
N THR A 283 4.43 -23.38 28.24
CA THR A 283 4.29 -24.83 28.49
C THR A 283 2.88 -25.29 28.80
N GLN A 284 1.94 -24.36 28.99
CA GLN A 284 0.53 -24.63 29.37
C GLN A 284 0.38 -25.34 30.73
N ALA A 285 1.44 -25.36 31.56
CA ALA A 285 1.47 -26.12 32.82
C ALA A 285 0.31 -25.79 33.77
N SER A 286 -0.05 -24.50 33.92
CA SER A 286 -1.17 -24.09 34.77
C SER A 286 -2.51 -24.65 34.27
N PHE A 287 -2.71 -24.69 32.96
CA PHE A 287 -3.93 -25.25 32.37
C PHE A 287 -3.96 -26.78 32.47
N LEU A 288 -2.81 -27.43 32.27
CA LEU A 288 -2.69 -28.88 32.46
C LEU A 288 -3.04 -29.28 33.91
N GLN A 289 -2.60 -28.47 34.88
CA GLN A 289 -2.96 -28.68 36.27
C GLN A 289 -4.47 -28.48 36.52
N LEU A 290 -5.09 -27.45 35.94
CA LEU A 290 -6.54 -27.21 36.06
C LEU A 290 -7.38 -28.36 35.50
N PHE A 291 -6.90 -29.06 34.47
CA PHE A 291 -7.55 -30.21 33.88
C PHE A 291 -6.99 -31.55 34.37
N ASN A 292 -6.34 -31.58 35.52
CA ASN A 292 -5.82 -32.81 36.17
C ASN A 292 -4.94 -33.68 35.25
N GLY A 293 -4.12 -33.05 34.41
CA GLY A 293 -3.22 -33.72 33.48
C GLY A 293 -3.83 -34.12 32.13
N ASP A 294 -5.04 -33.70 31.84
CA ASP A 294 -5.71 -34.01 30.56
C ASP A 294 -5.17 -33.10 29.44
N HIS A 295 -4.25 -33.60 28.63
CA HIS A 295 -3.64 -32.89 27.50
C HIS A 295 -4.67 -32.52 26.43
N SER A 296 -5.65 -33.40 26.15
CA SER A 296 -6.67 -33.15 25.12
C SER A 296 -7.51 -31.92 25.45
N LYS A 297 -7.93 -31.79 26.71
CA LYS A 297 -8.66 -30.58 27.15
C LYS A 297 -7.85 -29.30 27.06
N VAL A 298 -6.54 -29.35 27.26
CA VAL A 298 -5.66 -28.18 27.11
C VAL A 298 -5.52 -27.81 25.64
N GLU A 299 -5.38 -28.77 24.74
CA GLU A 299 -5.36 -28.52 23.28
C GLU A 299 -6.70 -27.97 22.79
N ASP A 300 -7.82 -28.53 23.25
CA ASP A 300 -9.16 -28.04 22.94
C ASP A 300 -9.39 -26.63 23.47
N LEU A 301 -8.94 -26.32 24.69
CA LEU A 301 -9.02 -24.96 25.22
C LEU A 301 -8.30 -23.94 24.32
N ASP A 302 -7.08 -24.26 23.89
CA ASP A 302 -6.28 -23.39 23.02
C ASP A 302 -6.97 -23.21 21.65
N ARG A 303 -7.49 -24.28 21.07
CA ARG A 303 -8.23 -24.25 19.80
C ARG A 303 -9.51 -23.44 19.91
N MET A 304 -10.36 -23.71 20.90
CA MET A 304 -11.67 -23.07 21.06
C MET A 304 -11.54 -21.56 21.28
N VAL A 305 -10.60 -21.12 22.14
CA VAL A 305 -10.35 -19.68 22.35
C VAL A 305 -9.80 -19.02 21.08
N THR A 306 -8.96 -19.71 20.33
CA THR A 306 -8.42 -19.23 19.04
C THR A 306 -9.53 -19.02 18.01
N GLU A 307 -10.45 -19.97 17.88
CA GLU A 307 -11.61 -19.90 16.99
C GLU A 307 -12.56 -18.75 17.38
N MET A 308 -12.84 -18.60 18.68
CA MET A 308 -13.65 -17.48 19.19
C MET A 308 -13.03 -16.12 18.91
N ALA A 309 -11.70 -16.03 18.87
CA ALA A 309 -10.99 -14.80 18.48
C ALA A 309 -10.97 -14.57 16.97
N GLY A 310 -11.52 -15.49 16.16
CA GLY A 310 -11.58 -15.38 14.71
C GLY A 310 -10.24 -15.66 14.02
N PHE A 311 -9.36 -16.45 14.62
CA PHE A 311 -8.12 -16.93 14.01
C PHE A 311 -8.25 -18.41 13.63
N SER A 312 -7.65 -18.76 12.49
CA SER A 312 -7.66 -20.14 12.01
C SER A 312 -6.68 -21.05 12.77
N LYS A 313 -5.63 -20.47 13.35
CA LYS A 313 -4.56 -21.21 14.04
C LYS A 313 -3.91 -20.34 15.13
N ALA A 314 -3.50 -21.02 16.22
CA ALA A 314 -2.56 -20.46 17.18
C ALA A 314 -1.12 -20.85 16.84
N PHE A 315 -0.15 -20.16 17.45
CA PHE A 315 1.22 -20.65 17.50
C PHE A 315 1.27 -21.94 18.31
N ILE A 316 1.91 -22.96 17.77
CA ILE A 316 2.15 -24.21 18.53
C ILE A 316 3.17 -23.94 19.63
N ILE A 317 4.25 -23.27 19.30
CA ILE A 317 5.34 -22.90 20.22
C ILE A 317 5.35 -21.40 20.47
N CYS A 318 5.30 -21.04 21.73
CA CYS A 318 5.51 -19.68 22.23
C CYS A 318 6.39 -19.75 23.49
N GLY A 319 7.07 -18.65 23.80
CA GLY A 319 7.49 -18.37 25.17
C GLY A 319 6.32 -17.80 25.99
N GLN A 320 6.60 -16.82 26.84
CA GLN A 320 5.53 -16.06 27.48
C GLN A 320 4.74 -15.22 26.46
N THR A 321 5.40 -14.77 25.39
CA THR A 321 4.85 -13.96 24.30
C THR A 321 4.86 -14.72 22.98
N TYR A 322 4.12 -14.25 21.96
CA TYR A 322 4.41 -14.68 20.60
C TYR A 322 5.77 -14.13 20.14
N THR A 323 6.36 -14.74 19.12
CA THR A 323 7.65 -14.29 18.59
C THR A 323 7.57 -12.86 18.04
N ARG A 324 8.43 -11.96 18.52
CA ARG A 324 8.50 -10.57 18.04
C ARG A 324 8.97 -10.47 16.59
N LYS A 325 9.42 -11.56 15.98
CA LYS A 325 9.62 -11.67 14.54
C LYS A 325 8.36 -11.33 13.76
N LEU A 326 7.18 -11.61 14.31
CA LEU A 326 5.90 -11.25 13.68
C LEU A 326 5.73 -9.72 13.59
N ASP A 327 6.14 -8.96 14.59
CA ASP A 327 6.09 -7.49 14.56
C ASP A 327 6.99 -6.94 13.45
N VAL A 328 8.15 -7.58 13.21
CA VAL A 328 9.02 -7.27 12.06
C VAL A 328 8.31 -7.51 10.74
N GLU A 329 7.64 -8.66 10.57
CA GLU A 329 6.88 -8.97 9.35
C GLU A 329 5.77 -7.94 9.10
N VAL A 330 5.03 -7.55 10.14
CA VAL A 330 3.96 -6.56 10.07
C VAL A 330 4.49 -5.19 9.65
N VAL A 331 5.52 -4.69 10.33
CA VAL A 331 6.04 -3.34 10.05
C VAL A 331 6.82 -3.32 8.73
N SER A 332 7.45 -4.43 8.31
CA SER A 332 8.19 -4.49 7.05
C SER A 332 7.29 -4.27 5.83
N VAL A 333 6.10 -4.84 5.80
CA VAL A 333 5.17 -4.62 4.66
C VAL A 333 4.61 -3.21 4.67
N LEU A 334 4.41 -2.60 5.84
CA LEU A 334 4.03 -1.18 5.94
C LEU A 334 5.16 -0.26 5.48
N ALA A 335 6.41 -0.57 5.84
CA ALA A 335 7.59 0.17 5.38
C ALA A 335 7.79 0.06 3.87
N SER A 336 7.60 -1.15 3.29
CA SER A 336 7.64 -1.37 1.84
C SER A 336 6.59 -0.52 1.12
N PHE A 337 5.36 -0.51 1.61
CA PHE A 337 4.30 0.38 1.12
C PHE A 337 4.72 1.86 1.16
N GLY A 338 5.41 2.30 2.22
CA GLY A 338 6.00 3.65 2.29
C GLY A 338 6.93 3.94 1.10
N GLY A 339 7.73 2.96 0.66
CA GLY A 339 8.60 3.08 -0.52
C GLY A 339 7.81 3.33 -1.81
N SER A 340 6.76 2.55 -2.06
CA SER A 340 5.86 2.69 -3.22
C SER A 340 5.22 4.08 -3.26
N ILE A 341 4.72 4.55 -2.12
CA ILE A 341 4.09 5.87 -2.01
C ILE A 341 5.08 7.01 -2.22
N HIS A 342 6.28 6.90 -1.63
CA HIS A 342 7.32 7.93 -1.83
C HIS A 342 7.68 8.08 -3.30
N LYS A 343 7.86 6.95 -4.01
CA LYS A 343 8.17 6.91 -5.44
C LYS A 343 7.05 7.57 -6.26
N MET A 344 5.81 7.12 -6.10
CA MET A 344 4.65 7.64 -6.83
C MET A 344 4.44 9.14 -6.61
N CYS A 345 4.44 9.58 -5.35
CA CYS A 345 4.26 10.98 -5.02
C CYS A 345 5.42 11.85 -5.51
N THR A 346 6.62 11.31 -5.62
CA THR A 346 7.76 12.01 -6.24
C THR A 346 7.53 12.20 -7.72
N ASP A 347 7.06 11.18 -8.45
CA ASP A 347 6.69 11.31 -9.87
C ASP A 347 5.64 12.41 -10.07
N ILE A 348 4.57 12.41 -9.27
CA ILE A 348 3.50 13.43 -9.37
C ILE A 348 4.05 14.83 -9.08
N ARG A 349 4.94 14.99 -8.11
CA ARG A 349 5.60 16.28 -7.80
C ARG A 349 6.46 16.78 -8.96
N LEU A 350 7.20 15.90 -9.63
CA LEU A 350 7.97 16.22 -10.83
C LEU A 350 7.04 16.61 -12.00
N LEU A 351 5.96 15.88 -12.20
CA LEU A 351 4.96 16.19 -13.22
C LEU A 351 4.24 17.53 -12.95
N ALA A 352 4.02 17.86 -11.67
CA ALA A 352 3.48 19.16 -11.27
C ALA A 352 4.46 20.31 -11.54
N SER A 353 5.77 20.08 -11.35
CA SER A 353 6.83 21.03 -11.73
C SER A 353 6.84 21.30 -13.24
N LEU A 354 6.60 20.26 -14.05
CA LEU A 354 6.43 20.37 -15.50
C LEU A 354 5.05 20.93 -15.91
N LYS A 355 4.13 21.16 -14.96
CA LYS A 355 2.74 21.60 -15.20
C LYS A 355 1.94 20.65 -16.09
N GLU A 356 2.30 19.37 -16.10
CA GLU A 356 1.64 18.33 -16.91
C GLU A 356 0.51 17.66 -16.14
N ILE A 357 0.73 17.37 -14.86
CA ILE A 357 -0.23 16.74 -13.95
C ILE A 357 -0.14 17.41 -12.58
N GLU A 358 -1.27 17.75 -12.00
CA GLU A 358 -1.35 18.34 -10.66
C GLU A 358 -2.28 17.55 -9.75
N GLU A 359 -2.02 17.58 -8.44
CA GLU A 359 -2.97 17.09 -7.44
C GLU A 359 -4.23 17.98 -7.38
N PRO A 360 -5.36 17.50 -6.84
CA PRO A 360 -6.56 18.31 -6.75
C PRO A 360 -6.33 19.56 -5.92
N PHE A 361 -6.91 20.68 -6.38
CA PHE A 361 -6.84 21.96 -5.72
C PHE A 361 -8.26 22.50 -5.50
N GLU A 362 -8.63 22.74 -4.25
CA GLU A 362 -9.95 23.21 -3.89
C GLU A 362 -10.11 24.72 -4.16
N ILE A 363 -11.33 25.17 -4.43
CA ILE A 363 -11.63 26.55 -4.84
C ILE A 363 -11.12 27.57 -3.80
N GLU A 364 -11.27 27.27 -2.52
CA GLU A 364 -10.83 28.14 -1.42
C GLU A 364 -9.43 27.82 -0.89
N GLN A 365 -8.77 26.84 -1.48
CA GLN A 365 -7.44 26.43 -1.04
C GLN A 365 -6.39 27.47 -1.40
N LEU A 366 -5.56 27.89 -0.44
CA LEU A 366 -4.40 28.73 -0.65
C LEU A 366 -3.15 27.87 -0.86
N GLY A 367 -2.55 27.96 -2.02
CA GLY A 367 -1.31 27.23 -2.35
C GLY A 367 -0.04 27.90 -1.83
N SER A 368 -0.09 29.21 -1.61
CA SER A 368 1.04 30.02 -1.13
C SER A 368 0.54 31.28 -0.44
N SER A 369 1.21 31.70 0.63
CA SER A 369 0.92 32.95 1.34
C SER A 369 1.39 34.19 0.58
N VAL A 370 2.32 34.04 -0.38
CA VAL A 370 2.96 35.17 -1.11
C VAL A 370 2.51 35.18 -2.58
N MET A 371 2.35 34.04 -3.22
CA MET A 371 1.98 33.91 -4.63
C MET A 371 0.62 33.25 -4.75
N PRO A 372 -0.49 34.00 -4.89
CA PRO A 372 -1.85 33.43 -4.82
C PRO A 372 -2.15 32.35 -5.87
N TYR A 373 -1.55 32.44 -7.07
CA TYR A 373 -1.77 31.47 -8.15
C TYR A 373 -0.96 30.18 -8.02
N LYS A 374 0.05 30.14 -7.12
CA LYS A 374 0.98 29.04 -6.97
C LYS A 374 0.27 27.80 -6.38
N ARG A 375 0.28 26.71 -7.10
CA ARG A 375 -0.29 25.42 -6.68
C ARG A 375 0.81 24.45 -6.29
N ASN A 376 1.09 24.38 -4.99
CA ASN A 376 2.10 23.46 -4.47
C ASN A 376 1.50 22.06 -4.32
N PRO A 377 2.22 20.99 -4.66
CA PRO A 377 1.77 19.59 -4.48
C PRO A 377 1.88 19.16 -3.01
N MET A 378 1.18 19.87 -2.11
CA MET A 378 1.32 19.71 -0.65
C MET A 378 0.88 18.35 -0.14
N ARG A 379 -0.09 17.71 -0.80
CA ARG A 379 -0.57 16.37 -0.42
C ARG A 379 0.49 15.33 -0.76
N CYS A 380 1.08 15.41 -1.94
CA CYS A 380 2.19 14.54 -2.34
C CYS A 380 3.44 14.77 -1.47
N GLU A 381 3.73 16.01 -1.09
CA GLU A 381 4.83 16.32 -0.15
C GLU A 381 4.58 15.72 1.22
N ARG A 382 3.36 15.81 1.74
CA ARG A 382 2.94 15.16 2.99
C ARG A 382 3.10 13.65 2.91
N CYS A 383 2.61 13.02 1.83
CA CYS A 383 2.79 11.59 1.61
C CYS A 383 4.26 11.18 1.59
N CYS A 384 5.13 11.93 0.88
CA CYS A 384 6.56 11.66 0.87
C CYS A 384 7.20 11.76 2.27
N SER A 385 6.81 12.75 3.05
CA SER A 385 7.35 12.97 4.40
C SER A 385 6.92 11.84 5.36
N LEU A 386 5.63 11.47 5.35
CA LEU A 386 5.11 10.38 6.16
C LEU A 386 5.64 9.02 5.72
N ALA A 387 5.83 8.80 4.41
CA ALA A 387 6.44 7.60 3.88
C ALA A 387 7.88 7.40 4.38
N ARG A 388 8.69 8.47 4.44
CA ARG A 388 10.03 8.38 5.05
C ARG A 388 9.98 7.99 6.51
N HIS A 389 9.05 8.57 7.28
CA HIS A 389 8.83 8.18 8.67
C HIS A 389 8.48 6.69 8.77
N LEU A 390 7.49 6.25 7.99
CA LEU A 390 7.04 4.85 7.96
C LEU A 390 8.18 3.87 7.63
N MET A 391 9.01 4.19 6.64
CA MET A 391 10.16 3.38 6.27
C MET A 391 11.20 3.26 7.39
N THR A 392 11.38 4.27 8.23
CA THR A 392 12.34 4.20 9.33
C THR A 392 11.87 3.35 10.51
N LEU A 393 10.55 3.18 10.68
CA LEU A 393 9.97 2.44 11.80
C LEU A 393 10.34 0.95 11.80
N ILE A 394 10.76 0.36 10.66
CA ILE A 394 11.17 -1.05 10.60
C ILE A 394 12.36 -1.39 11.51
N ASN A 395 13.23 -0.42 11.79
CA ASN A 395 14.39 -0.64 12.63
C ASN A 395 14.03 -0.95 14.08
N ASP A 396 12.89 -0.45 14.53
CA ASP A 396 12.40 -0.60 15.89
C ASP A 396 12.01 -2.06 16.24
N PRO A 397 11.09 -2.71 15.53
CA PRO A 397 10.78 -4.12 15.78
C PRO A 397 11.98 -5.05 15.44
N LEU A 398 12.86 -4.69 14.50
CA LEU A 398 14.10 -5.44 14.27
C LEU A 398 15.00 -5.44 15.51
N GLY A 399 15.21 -4.26 16.10
CA GLY A 399 15.96 -4.12 17.34
C GLY A 399 15.32 -4.90 18.50
N THR A 400 14.01 -4.70 18.68
CA THR A 400 13.23 -5.37 19.73
C THR A 400 13.28 -6.89 19.59
N HIS A 401 13.07 -7.43 18.38
CA HIS A 401 13.14 -8.87 18.14
C HIS A 401 14.52 -9.44 18.45
N SER A 402 15.60 -8.75 18.08
CA SER A 402 16.97 -9.25 18.21
C SER A 402 17.45 -9.37 19.65
N VAL A 403 16.82 -8.64 20.57
CA VAL A 403 17.18 -8.66 22.00
C VAL A 403 16.17 -9.42 22.87
N GLN A 404 15.14 -10.04 22.29
CA GLN A 404 14.30 -10.98 23.01
C GLN A 404 15.09 -12.27 23.30
N TRP A 405 15.29 -12.56 24.55
CA TRP A 405 16.08 -13.72 24.98
C TRP A 405 15.26 -14.64 25.89
N MET A 406 15.51 -15.93 25.74
CA MET A 406 14.76 -17.00 26.43
C MET A 406 13.26 -16.87 26.18
N GLU A 407 12.40 -16.98 27.18
CA GLU A 407 10.95 -16.96 27.05
C GLU A 407 10.38 -15.55 26.99
N ARG A 408 11.08 -14.54 27.49
CA ARG A 408 10.74 -13.11 27.41
C ARG A 408 11.76 -12.21 28.11
N THR A 409 11.97 -11.00 27.50
CA THR A 409 12.39 -9.80 28.25
C THR A 409 11.28 -8.75 28.15
N LEU A 410 11.18 -7.82 29.12
CA LEU A 410 10.10 -6.82 29.18
C LEU A 410 10.39 -5.56 28.35
N ASP A 411 11.56 -5.42 27.78
CA ASP A 411 11.96 -4.25 26.97
C ASP A 411 11.11 -4.08 25.70
N ASP A 412 10.47 -5.15 25.23
CA ASP A 412 9.49 -5.12 24.15
C ASP A 412 8.24 -4.26 24.47
N SER A 413 7.90 -4.15 25.74
CA SER A 413 6.58 -3.70 26.16
C SER A 413 6.31 -2.23 25.83
N ALA A 414 7.24 -1.32 26.16
CA ALA A 414 7.08 0.10 25.84
C ALA A 414 7.25 0.36 24.35
N ASN A 415 8.23 -0.27 23.74
CA ASN A 415 8.66 -0.09 22.38
C ASN A 415 7.55 -0.46 21.38
N LYS A 416 6.98 -1.67 21.45
CA LYS A 416 5.91 -2.09 20.55
C LYS A 416 4.62 -1.26 20.69
N ARG A 417 4.34 -0.71 21.88
CA ARG A 417 3.19 0.17 22.13
C ARG A 417 3.29 1.50 21.41
N ILE A 418 4.48 1.89 20.99
CA ILE A 418 4.76 3.10 20.21
C ILE A 418 4.84 2.74 18.74
N CYS A 419 5.76 1.85 18.36
CA CYS A 419 6.11 1.57 16.98
C CYS A 419 4.94 0.99 16.15
N ILE A 420 4.25 -0.03 16.67
CA ILE A 420 3.17 -0.70 15.93
C ILE A 420 2.00 0.26 15.65
N PRO A 421 1.42 0.96 16.65
CA PRO A 421 0.38 1.93 16.38
C PRO A 421 0.82 3.04 15.42
N GLU A 422 2.02 3.60 15.59
CA GLU A 422 2.54 4.66 14.71
C GLU A 422 2.69 4.19 13.26
N ALA A 423 3.11 2.95 13.03
CA ALA A 423 3.21 2.40 11.69
C ALA A 423 1.83 2.33 10.99
N PHE A 424 0.82 1.82 11.69
CA PHE A 424 -0.55 1.74 11.16
C PHE A 424 -1.20 3.12 11.00
N LEU A 425 -1.06 4.02 11.98
CA LEU A 425 -1.57 5.39 11.91
C LEU A 425 -0.93 6.16 10.74
N THR A 426 0.37 5.97 10.53
CA THR A 426 1.09 6.60 9.42
C THR A 426 0.63 6.04 8.07
N ALA A 427 0.48 4.73 7.94
CA ALA A 427 -0.03 4.12 6.72
C ALA A 427 -1.48 4.57 6.43
N ASP A 428 -2.30 4.70 7.46
CA ASP A 428 -3.69 5.15 7.35
C ASP A 428 -3.82 6.56 6.79
N ILE A 429 -3.08 7.53 7.34
CA ILE A 429 -3.11 8.92 6.84
C ILE A 429 -2.50 9.04 5.44
N ILE A 430 -1.49 8.23 5.12
CA ILE A 430 -0.96 8.15 3.75
C ILE A 430 -2.07 7.73 2.80
N LEU A 431 -2.78 6.63 3.08
CA LEU A 431 -3.87 6.13 2.25
C LEU A 431 -5.03 7.12 2.14
N PHE A 432 -5.41 7.76 3.24
CA PHE A 432 -6.43 8.82 3.23
C PHE A 432 -6.05 9.99 2.32
N THR A 433 -4.79 10.44 2.39
CA THR A 433 -4.29 11.52 1.55
C THR A 433 -4.16 11.08 0.10
N LEU A 434 -3.69 9.85 -0.14
CA LEU A 434 -3.55 9.26 -1.47
C LEU A 434 -4.90 9.08 -2.16
N GLN A 435 -5.95 8.70 -1.42
CA GLN A 435 -7.30 8.62 -1.97
C GLN A 435 -7.74 9.97 -2.52
N ASN A 436 -7.56 11.06 -1.78
CA ASN A 436 -7.87 12.41 -2.26
C ASN A 436 -7.06 12.78 -3.52
N ILE A 437 -5.78 12.44 -3.57
CA ILE A 437 -4.94 12.66 -4.75
C ILE A 437 -5.50 11.88 -5.94
N SER A 438 -5.77 10.57 -5.77
CA SER A 438 -6.21 9.69 -6.85
C SER A 438 -7.60 10.04 -7.40
N GLU A 439 -8.50 10.55 -6.55
CA GLU A 439 -9.85 11.00 -6.94
C GLU A 439 -9.84 12.26 -7.80
N GLY A 440 -8.80 13.08 -7.72
CA GLY A 440 -8.82 14.43 -8.27
C GLY A 440 -7.58 14.85 -9.07
N LEU A 441 -6.74 13.91 -9.53
CA LEU A 441 -5.61 14.25 -10.40
C LEU A 441 -6.08 15.00 -11.64
N VAL A 442 -5.42 16.12 -11.93
CA VAL A 442 -5.71 16.97 -13.09
C VAL A 442 -4.58 16.82 -14.11
N VAL A 443 -4.94 16.53 -15.35
CA VAL A 443 -4.00 16.42 -16.48
C VAL A 443 -4.17 17.61 -17.41
N TYR A 444 -3.07 18.16 -17.91
CA TYR A 444 -3.05 19.28 -18.86
C TYR A 444 -2.53 18.83 -20.24
N PRO A 445 -3.39 18.25 -21.11
CA PRO A 445 -2.96 17.67 -22.39
C PRO A 445 -2.26 18.67 -23.32
N LYS A 446 -2.65 19.94 -23.27
CA LYS A 446 -2.03 20.99 -24.12
C LYS A 446 -0.61 21.34 -23.66
N VAL A 447 -0.31 21.24 -22.37
CA VAL A 447 1.04 21.42 -21.85
C VAL A 447 1.92 20.25 -22.25
N ILE A 448 1.40 19.03 -22.09
CA ILE A 448 2.08 17.79 -22.53
C ILE A 448 2.40 17.86 -24.03
N ASP A 449 1.42 18.25 -24.86
CA ASP A 449 1.60 18.40 -26.32
C ASP A 449 2.70 19.44 -26.66
N LYS A 450 2.74 20.55 -25.92
CA LYS A 450 3.82 21.56 -26.07
C LYS A 450 5.19 20.95 -25.80
N HIS A 451 5.36 20.20 -24.71
CA HIS A 451 6.63 19.55 -24.37
C HIS A 451 7.00 18.48 -25.39
N ILE A 452 6.03 17.69 -25.85
CA ILE A 452 6.26 16.71 -26.92
C ILE A 452 6.79 17.41 -28.18
N LYS A 453 6.19 18.50 -28.62
CA LYS A 453 6.62 19.24 -29.82
C LYS A 453 8.04 19.76 -29.74
N GLN A 454 8.57 20.02 -28.56
CA GLN A 454 9.96 20.44 -28.37
C GLN A 454 10.95 19.28 -28.55
N GLU A 455 10.60 18.07 -28.16
CA GLU A 455 11.50 16.90 -28.11
C GLU A 455 11.26 15.91 -29.25
N LEU A 456 10.03 15.79 -29.76
CA LEU A 456 9.65 14.83 -30.79
C LEU A 456 10.50 14.91 -32.07
N PRO A 457 10.92 16.10 -32.56
CA PRO A 457 11.78 16.17 -33.75
C PRO A 457 13.08 15.38 -33.62
N PHE A 458 13.68 15.40 -32.43
CA PHE A 458 14.88 14.59 -32.17
C PHE A 458 14.58 13.10 -32.09
N MET A 459 13.46 12.71 -31.50
CA MET A 459 13.03 11.31 -31.40
C MET A 459 12.65 10.74 -32.78
N ALA A 460 12.11 11.56 -33.66
CA ALA A 460 11.65 11.18 -34.99
C ALA A 460 12.78 10.98 -36.01
N THR A 461 14.03 11.29 -35.66
CA THR A 461 15.17 11.18 -36.59
C THR A 461 15.31 9.79 -37.19
N GLU A 462 15.11 8.72 -36.43
CA GLU A 462 15.12 7.36 -36.92
C GLU A 462 13.99 7.11 -37.94
N ASN A 463 12.77 7.57 -37.63
CA ASN A 463 11.61 7.42 -38.51
C ASN A 463 11.80 8.18 -39.83
N ILE A 464 12.44 9.36 -39.78
CA ILE A 464 12.80 10.13 -40.97
C ILE A 464 13.81 9.35 -41.83
N ILE A 465 14.84 8.78 -41.20
CA ILE A 465 15.84 7.94 -41.90
C ILE A 465 15.14 6.75 -42.57
N MET A 466 14.28 6.04 -41.86
CA MET A 466 13.55 4.88 -42.39
C MET A 466 12.62 5.24 -43.54
N ALA A 467 11.94 6.39 -43.45
CA ALA A 467 11.09 6.89 -44.51
C ALA A 467 11.87 7.24 -45.77
N MET A 468 13.05 7.87 -45.61
CA MET A 468 13.97 8.15 -46.74
C MET A 468 14.49 6.88 -47.40
N VAL A 469 14.90 5.87 -46.63
CA VAL A 469 15.34 4.56 -47.15
C VAL A 469 14.19 3.90 -47.94
N SER A 470 12.98 3.95 -47.40
CA SER A 470 11.79 3.44 -48.09
C SER A 470 11.47 4.19 -49.40
N ALA A 471 11.90 5.45 -49.52
CA ALA A 471 11.77 6.26 -50.72
C ALA A 471 12.98 6.08 -51.68
N GLY A 472 13.89 5.13 -51.41
CA GLY A 472 15.06 4.82 -52.25
C GLY A 472 16.32 5.56 -51.87
N GLY A 473 16.33 6.31 -50.76
CA GLY A 473 17.51 7.02 -50.26
C GLY A 473 18.57 6.11 -49.64
N ASN A 474 19.83 6.58 -49.61
CA ASN A 474 20.92 5.90 -48.93
C ASN A 474 20.87 6.13 -47.42
N ARG A 475 20.82 5.05 -46.63
CA ARG A 475 20.72 5.10 -45.17
C ARG A 475 21.88 5.87 -44.53
N GLN A 476 23.10 5.66 -44.98
CA GLN A 476 24.30 6.27 -44.37
C GLN A 476 24.36 7.78 -44.65
N GLU A 477 24.04 8.16 -45.89
CA GLU A 477 23.96 9.55 -46.29
C GLU A 477 22.86 10.30 -45.55
N CYS A 478 21.68 9.66 -45.45
CA CYS A 478 20.56 10.19 -44.69
C CYS A 478 20.92 10.39 -43.22
N HIS A 479 21.55 9.39 -42.61
CA HIS A 479 21.99 9.48 -41.20
C HIS A 479 22.96 10.64 -40.97
N GLU A 480 23.95 10.85 -41.86
CA GLU A 480 24.93 11.93 -41.72
C GLU A 480 24.27 13.31 -41.89
N LYS A 481 23.35 13.43 -42.83
CA LYS A 481 22.58 14.67 -42.99
C LYS A 481 21.72 14.97 -41.76
N ILE A 482 20.96 13.99 -41.28
CA ILE A 482 20.11 14.17 -40.06
C ILE A 482 20.98 14.49 -38.85
N ARG A 483 22.14 13.82 -38.67
CA ARG A 483 23.08 14.11 -37.60
C ARG A 483 23.53 15.57 -37.61
N THR A 484 23.91 16.09 -38.77
CA THR A 484 24.35 17.46 -38.95
C THR A 484 23.25 18.47 -38.68
N LEU A 485 22.01 18.21 -39.17
CA LEU A 485 20.86 19.08 -38.93
C LEU A 485 20.44 19.06 -37.45
N SER A 486 20.47 17.88 -36.81
CA SER A 486 20.13 17.72 -35.39
C SER A 486 21.12 18.45 -34.48
N GLN A 487 22.41 18.42 -34.79
CA GLN A 487 23.41 19.17 -34.03
C GLN A 487 23.15 20.67 -34.11
N LYS A 488 22.88 21.22 -35.29
CA LYS A 488 22.55 22.64 -35.47
C LYS A 488 21.26 23.03 -34.73
N ALA A 489 20.25 22.17 -34.76
CA ALA A 489 19.01 22.40 -34.02
C ALA A 489 19.26 22.32 -32.49
N ALA A 490 20.09 21.39 -32.03
CA ALA A 490 20.46 21.28 -30.61
C ALA A 490 21.27 22.49 -30.12
N GLU A 491 22.18 23.03 -30.95
CA GLU A 491 22.91 24.28 -30.67
C GLU A 491 21.92 25.44 -30.51
N ARG A 492 20.98 25.59 -31.45
CA ARG A 492 19.94 26.63 -31.37
C ARG A 492 19.12 26.53 -30.08
N VAL A 493 18.73 25.34 -29.66
CA VAL A 493 17.97 25.13 -28.40
C VAL A 493 18.81 25.44 -27.19
N LYS A 494 20.10 24.97 -27.16
CA LYS A 494 20.94 25.03 -25.95
C LYS A 494 21.72 26.31 -25.80
N LEU A 495 22.23 26.87 -26.90
CA LEU A 495 23.05 28.06 -26.87
C LEU A 495 22.21 29.36 -27.04
N ASP A 496 21.23 29.30 -27.96
CA ASP A 496 20.42 30.48 -28.31
C ASP A 496 19.13 30.57 -27.49
N GLY A 497 18.71 29.45 -26.82
CA GLY A 497 17.47 29.40 -26.05
C GLY A 497 16.21 29.48 -26.91
N LEU A 498 16.30 29.13 -28.17
CA LEU A 498 15.22 29.18 -29.16
C LEU A 498 14.54 27.79 -29.33
N ASP A 499 13.35 27.79 -29.95
CA ASP A 499 12.62 26.56 -30.22
C ASP A 499 13.39 25.64 -31.20
N ASN A 500 13.14 24.32 -31.08
CA ASN A 500 13.68 23.29 -31.95
C ASN A 500 13.16 23.45 -33.38
N ASP A 501 14.07 23.74 -34.33
CA ASP A 501 13.77 23.97 -35.72
C ASP A 501 14.20 22.79 -36.65
N LEU A 502 14.47 21.61 -36.08
CA LEU A 502 14.94 20.46 -36.86
C LEU A 502 13.98 20.10 -38.00
N VAL A 503 12.68 20.16 -37.76
CA VAL A 503 11.67 19.85 -38.78
C VAL A 503 11.73 20.84 -39.96
N ASP A 504 11.89 22.13 -39.66
CA ASP A 504 12.03 23.17 -40.68
C ASP A 504 13.33 23.01 -41.47
N ARG A 505 14.41 22.64 -40.82
CA ARG A 505 15.69 22.32 -41.49
C ARG A 505 15.55 21.11 -42.41
N VAL A 506 14.86 20.06 -42.01
CA VAL A 506 14.57 18.89 -42.86
C VAL A 506 13.67 19.29 -44.04
N LYS A 507 12.62 20.10 -43.84
CA LYS A 507 11.74 20.60 -44.92
C LYS A 507 12.49 21.43 -45.95
N ASN A 508 13.49 22.19 -45.54
CA ASN A 508 14.26 23.09 -46.40
C ASN A 508 15.49 22.43 -47.06
N ASP A 509 15.89 21.21 -46.68
CA ASP A 509 16.99 20.48 -47.33
C ASP A 509 16.44 19.66 -48.54
N PRO A 510 16.87 19.94 -49.74
CA PRO A 510 16.42 19.24 -50.97
C PRO A 510 16.55 17.73 -50.94
N TYR A 511 17.47 17.21 -50.14
CA TYR A 511 17.65 15.78 -49.98
C TYR A 511 16.42 15.06 -49.46
N PHE A 512 15.61 15.71 -48.61
CA PHE A 512 14.40 15.13 -48.00
C PHE A 512 13.13 15.37 -48.80
N ALA A 513 13.22 15.97 -49.97
CA ALA A 513 12.08 16.23 -50.84
C ALA A 513 11.13 15.02 -51.04
N PRO A 514 11.61 13.75 -51.17
CA PRO A 514 10.74 12.59 -51.36
C PRO A 514 9.81 12.28 -50.18
N ILE A 515 10.07 12.82 -48.98
CA ILE A 515 9.31 12.49 -47.76
C ILE A 515 8.59 13.71 -47.18
N ILE A 516 8.74 14.91 -47.72
CA ILE A 516 8.16 16.14 -47.14
C ILE A 516 6.65 15.98 -46.92
N ASN A 517 5.92 15.41 -47.86
CA ASN A 517 4.48 15.18 -47.75
C ASN A 517 4.09 14.12 -46.69
N LYS A 518 5.05 13.37 -46.17
CA LYS A 518 4.86 12.33 -45.13
C LYS A 518 5.29 12.81 -43.74
N LEU A 519 5.96 13.94 -43.63
CA LEU A 519 6.53 14.40 -42.36
C LEU A 519 5.46 14.60 -41.28
N ASP A 520 4.30 15.11 -41.60
CA ASP A 520 3.23 15.33 -40.63
C ASP A 520 2.71 14.00 -40.04
N VAL A 521 2.70 12.92 -40.85
CA VAL A 521 2.35 11.57 -40.38
C VAL A 521 3.50 10.97 -39.57
N ILE A 522 4.75 11.19 -40.00
CA ILE A 522 5.96 10.72 -39.29
C ILE A 522 6.07 11.38 -37.91
N LEU A 523 5.60 12.61 -37.78
CA LEU A 523 5.66 13.41 -36.55
C LEU A 523 4.37 13.33 -35.70
N ASP A 524 3.43 12.44 -36.02
CA ASP A 524 2.28 12.20 -35.17
C ASP A 524 2.72 11.48 -33.90
N ALA A 525 2.61 12.15 -32.75
CA ALA A 525 2.96 11.61 -31.44
C ALA A 525 2.33 10.24 -31.14
N LYS A 526 1.14 9.97 -31.72
CA LYS A 526 0.42 8.70 -31.54
C LYS A 526 1.15 7.51 -32.17
N THR A 527 2.03 7.73 -33.13
CA THR A 527 2.83 6.67 -33.76
C THR A 527 4.02 6.24 -32.90
N PHE A 528 4.38 7.03 -31.88
CA PHE A 528 5.54 6.79 -31.02
C PHE A 528 5.22 6.13 -29.67
N ILE A 529 3.94 5.92 -29.34
CA ILE A 529 3.54 5.35 -28.06
C ILE A 529 3.55 3.80 -28.07
N GLY A 530 3.85 3.19 -29.20
CA GLY A 530 3.91 1.73 -29.35
C GLY A 530 2.63 1.04 -28.86
N ARG A 531 2.77 0.00 -28.05
CA ARG A 531 1.66 -0.76 -27.45
C ARG A 531 1.21 -0.24 -26.09
N ALA A 532 1.53 1.01 -25.74
CA ALA A 532 1.18 1.54 -24.42
C ALA A 532 -0.34 1.48 -24.10
N PRO A 533 -1.26 1.85 -25.02
CA PRO A 533 -2.69 1.72 -24.77
C PRO A 533 -3.14 0.27 -24.52
N GLU A 534 -2.69 -0.65 -25.35
CA GLU A 534 -3.02 -2.08 -25.23
C GLU A 534 -2.47 -2.66 -23.92
N GLN A 535 -1.26 -2.27 -23.54
CA GLN A 535 -0.66 -2.69 -22.27
C GLN A 535 -1.47 -2.21 -21.06
N VAL A 536 -2.04 -1.00 -21.11
CA VAL A 536 -2.94 -0.49 -20.04
C VAL A 536 -4.14 -1.41 -19.87
N PHE A 537 -4.87 -1.70 -20.96
CA PHE A 537 -6.07 -2.54 -20.89
C PHE A 537 -5.74 -3.98 -20.55
N GLU A 538 -4.65 -4.54 -21.09
CA GLU A 538 -4.18 -5.88 -20.78
C GLU A 538 -3.79 -6.03 -19.31
N PHE A 539 -3.07 -5.06 -18.75
CA PHE A 539 -2.69 -5.02 -17.34
C PHE A 539 -3.92 -4.95 -16.42
N ILE A 540 -4.87 -4.09 -16.76
CA ILE A 540 -6.10 -3.96 -15.97
C ILE A 540 -6.89 -5.28 -15.97
N LEU A 541 -7.09 -5.88 -17.15
CA LEU A 541 -7.86 -7.11 -17.29
C LEU A 541 -7.19 -8.31 -16.61
N ARG A 542 -5.86 -8.43 -16.71
CA ARG A 542 -5.13 -9.62 -16.25
C ARG A 542 -4.60 -9.54 -14.83
N GLU A 543 -4.29 -8.32 -14.34
CA GLU A 543 -3.67 -8.13 -13.03
C GLU A 543 -4.57 -7.41 -12.03
N VAL A 544 -5.17 -6.27 -12.45
CA VAL A 544 -5.94 -5.43 -11.52
C VAL A 544 -7.28 -6.07 -11.17
N GLU A 545 -8.12 -6.35 -12.17
CA GLU A 545 -9.47 -6.87 -11.95
C GLU A 545 -9.47 -8.20 -11.18
N PRO A 546 -8.65 -9.21 -11.53
CA PRO A 546 -8.62 -10.46 -10.80
C PRO A 546 -8.13 -10.29 -9.35
N THR A 547 -7.18 -9.37 -9.12
CA THR A 547 -6.69 -9.07 -7.78
C THR A 547 -7.79 -8.41 -6.95
N LEU A 548 -8.42 -7.35 -7.47
CA LEU A 548 -9.46 -6.61 -6.74
C LEU A 548 -10.71 -7.45 -6.48
N LYS A 549 -11.06 -8.38 -7.37
CA LYS A 549 -12.22 -9.28 -7.20
C LYS A 549 -12.18 -10.02 -5.85
N ASN A 550 -11.00 -10.35 -5.36
CA ASN A 550 -10.82 -11.04 -4.08
C ASN A 550 -11.07 -10.14 -2.86
N PHE A 551 -11.10 -8.81 -3.06
CA PHE A 551 -11.27 -7.80 -2.00
C PHE A 551 -12.58 -7.03 -2.11
N LEU A 552 -13.39 -7.25 -3.15
CA LEU A 552 -14.72 -6.68 -3.28
C LEU A 552 -15.64 -7.38 -2.27
N ILE A 553 -15.75 -6.82 -1.10
CA ILE A 553 -16.73 -7.22 -0.11
C ILE A 553 -18.11 -6.81 -0.66
N PRO A 554 -19.09 -7.72 -0.74
CA PRO A 554 -20.46 -7.33 -1.02
C PRO A 554 -20.90 -6.33 0.05
N ILE A 555 -21.24 -5.12 -0.36
CA ILE A 555 -21.77 -4.11 0.56
C ILE A 555 -23.14 -4.63 1.00
N SER A 556 -23.21 -5.05 2.25
CA SER A 556 -24.49 -5.30 2.89
C SER A 556 -25.31 -4.00 2.82
N PRO A 557 -26.54 -3.98 2.28
CA PRO A 557 -27.35 -2.77 2.29
C PRO A 557 -27.54 -2.36 3.75
N LYS A 558 -27.35 -1.05 4.03
CA LYS A 558 -27.66 -0.50 5.36
C LYS A 558 -29.06 -0.94 5.73
N PRO A 559 -29.29 -1.46 6.94
CA PRO A 559 -30.65 -1.59 7.42
C PRO A 559 -31.31 -0.20 7.40
N LYS A 560 -32.53 -0.16 6.84
CA LYS A 560 -33.35 1.06 6.72
C LYS A 560 -33.62 1.69 8.06
#